data_e6f2aa7df619998ec589323306f89e91
#
_entry.id   e6f2aa7df619998ec589323306f89e91
#
_cell.length_a   1.000
_cell.length_b   1.000
_cell.length_c   1.000
_cell.angle_alpha   90.00
_cell.angle_beta   90.00
_cell.angle_gamma   90.00
#
_symmetry.space_group_name_H-M   'P 1'
#
loop_
_entity.id
_entity.type
_entity.pdbx_description
1 polymer ?
#
loop_
_entity_poly.entity_id
_entity_poly.type
_entity_poly.pdbx_seq_one_letter_code
_entity_poly.pdbx_strand_id
1 'polypeptide(L)'
;MKNRMPFFTLWTALMAILCAAAFSLTVETAAAGETPQTSSSQPAWIELLKRHPYPYLIPIPEPRPTEVDGTYTKIVVSPVERVHCLRCPDYAPEGGVWKLSLNKGVFRIFHVESGWKSIGTFIVSGDRLLLANDPNCVDGVGLYRWQLEKGQLVLETIDDPCAIKLRAMNLTQQPWISCRPPNIEAAVTEHWLKPEGCD
;
A
#
# COMPACT_ATOMS: atom_id res chain seq x y z
N MET A 1 -15.04 -52.46 8.11
CA MET A 1 -15.36 -52.80 6.72
C MET A 1 -14.53 -51.88 5.85
N LYS A 2 -13.33 -52.31 5.46
CA LYS A 2 -12.90 -53.09 4.27
C LYS A 2 -13.49 -52.54 2.98
N ASN A 3 -12.64 -51.92 2.18
CA ASN A 3 -12.18 -52.32 0.84
C ASN A 3 -11.61 -51.07 0.13
N ARG A 4 -10.39 -51.07 -0.25
CA ARG A 4 -9.61 -51.69 -1.38
C ARG A 4 -9.35 -50.67 -2.50
N MET A 5 -8.05 -50.38 -2.67
CA MET A 5 -7.44 -49.96 -3.95
C MET A 5 -7.56 -51.06 -5.02
N PRO A 6 -7.40 -50.75 -6.30
CA PRO A 6 -6.27 -51.23 -7.08
C PRO A 6 -5.63 -50.12 -7.93
N PHE A 7 -4.33 -50.01 -8.04
CA PHE A 7 -3.28 -50.65 -8.85
C PHE A 7 -3.60 -50.83 -10.35
N PHE A 8 -2.59 -50.49 -11.14
CA PHE A 8 -2.26 -50.84 -12.53
C PHE A 8 -2.06 -49.58 -13.41
N THR A 9 -1.06 -49.41 -14.24
CA THR A 9 0.09 -50.20 -14.70
C THR A 9 1.08 -49.30 -15.41
N LEU A 10 2.34 -49.67 -15.31
CA LEU A 10 3.48 -49.33 -16.12
C LEU A 10 3.22 -49.51 -17.64
N TRP A 11 3.69 -48.59 -18.47
CA TRP A 11 4.06 -48.93 -19.85
C TRP A 11 5.32 -48.13 -20.25
N THR A 12 6.38 -48.91 -20.37
CA THR A 12 7.64 -48.65 -21.04
C THR A 12 7.46 -48.84 -22.55
N ALA A 13 7.99 -47.92 -23.36
CA ALA A 13 8.39 -48.24 -24.73
C ALA A 13 9.54 -47.38 -25.18
N LEU A 14 10.65 -48.01 -25.29
CA LEU A 14 11.94 -47.68 -25.92
C LEU A 14 11.71 -47.57 -27.44
N MET A 15 12.20 -46.48 -28.09
CA MET A 15 12.60 -46.52 -29.48
C MET A 15 13.79 -45.57 -29.73
N ALA A 16 14.91 -46.21 -29.93
CA ALA A 16 16.12 -45.63 -30.51
C ALA A 16 16.00 -45.60 -32.04
N ILE A 17 16.25 -44.48 -32.67
CA ILE A 17 16.61 -44.43 -34.08
C ILE A 17 17.80 -43.47 -34.23
N LEU A 18 18.97 -44.06 -34.56
CA LEU A 18 20.11 -43.37 -35.12
C LEU A 18 19.78 -42.92 -36.55
N CYS A 19 20.07 -41.64 -36.83
CA CYS A 19 20.38 -41.22 -38.21
C CYS A 19 21.57 -40.30 -38.17
N ALA A 20 22.70 -40.84 -38.58
CA ALA A 20 23.90 -40.11 -38.95
C ALA A 20 23.67 -39.47 -40.33
N ALA A 21 23.81 -38.17 -40.42
CA ALA A 21 24.04 -37.50 -41.70
C ALA A 21 25.06 -36.37 -41.49
N ALA A 22 26.19 -36.55 -42.06
CA ALA A 22 27.25 -35.56 -42.18
C ALA A 22 26.74 -34.40 -43.02
N PHE A 23 26.86 -33.17 -42.51
CA PHE A 23 26.77 -31.99 -43.34
C PHE A 23 27.90 -31.01 -43.05
N SER A 24 28.44 -30.57 -44.11
CA SER A 24 29.62 -29.77 -44.39
C SER A 24 29.77 -28.52 -43.55
N LEU A 25 31.02 -28.26 -43.13
CA LEU A 25 31.47 -26.95 -42.61
C LEU A 25 31.32 -25.88 -43.69
N THR A 26 30.43 -24.97 -43.50
CA THR A 26 30.53 -23.59 -44.00
C THR A 26 30.86 -22.70 -42.83
N VAL A 27 32.09 -22.18 -42.81
CA VAL A 27 32.47 -21.09 -41.90
C VAL A 27 31.79 -19.83 -42.42
N GLU A 28 30.65 -19.50 -41.83
CA GLU A 28 30.02 -18.23 -42.00
C GLU A 28 30.52 -17.32 -40.88
N THR A 29 31.33 -16.35 -41.24
CA THR A 29 31.73 -15.24 -40.37
C THR A 29 30.48 -14.50 -39.92
N ALA A 30 29.91 -14.92 -38.79
CA ALA A 30 28.85 -14.20 -38.15
C ALA A 30 29.40 -12.88 -37.61
N ALA A 31 28.89 -11.82 -38.19
CA ALA A 31 29.02 -10.47 -37.70
C ALA A 31 28.81 -10.43 -36.19
N ALA A 32 29.63 -9.63 -35.51
CA ALA A 32 29.48 -9.33 -34.08
C ALA A 32 28.05 -8.94 -33.79
N GLY A 33 27.29 -9.89 -33.24
CA GLY A 33 25.96 -9.63 -32.71
C GLY A 33 26.12 -8.64 -31.58
N GLU A 34 25.56 -7.46 -31.75
CA GLU A 34 25.27 -6.57 -30.68
C GLU A 34 24.55 -7.37 -29.59
N THR A 35 25.23 -7.59 -28.49
CA THR A 35 24.56 -8.04 -27.25
C THR A 35 23.38 -7.13 -27.04
N PRO A 36 22.15 -7.66 -26.88
CA PRO A 36 21.05 -6.83 -26.47
C PRO A 36 21.48 -6.22 -25.14
N GLN A 37 21.76 -4.93 -25.12
CA GLN A 37 21.85 -4.17 -23.91
C GLN A 37 20.50 -4.39 -23.26
N THR A 38 20.47 -5.22 -22.25
CA THR A 38 19.39 -5.28 -21.29
C THR A 38 19.39 -3.87 -20.70
N SER A 39 18.62 -2.98 -21.31
CA SER A 39 18.31 -1.71 -20.71
C SER A 39 17.65 -2.08 -19.37
N SER A 40 18.42 -2.02 -18.31
CA SER A 40 17.87 -2.03 -16.97
C SER A 40 16.93 -0.81 -16.97
N SER A 41 15.66 -1.06 -17.25
CA SER A 41 14.64 -0.03 -17.13
C SER A 41 14.66 0.38 -15.68
N GLN A 42 15.39 1.45 -15.41
CA GLN A 42 15.31 2.08 -14.09
C GLN A 42 13.83 2.29 -13.82
N PRO A 43 13.37 1.97 -12.62
CA PRO A 43 11.97 2.18 -12.28
C PRO A 43 11.54 3.59 -12.69
N ALA A 44 10.36 3.72 -13.28
CA ALA A 44 9.86 5.01 -13.78
C ALA A 44 9.92 6.14 -12.75
N TRP A 45 9.86 5.80 -11.45
CA TRP A 45 9.98 6.75 -10.35
C TRP A 45 11.39 7.37 -10.24
N ILE A 46 12.48 6.67 -10.62
CA ILE A 46 13.85 7.24 -10.64
C ILE A 46 13.94 8.35 -11.69
N GLU A 47 13.32 8.15 -12.85
CA GLU A 47 13.24 9.20 -13.87
C GLU A 47 12.41 10.39 -13.39
N LEU A 48 11.36 10.16 -12.61
CA LEU A 48 10.56 11.21 -12.00
C LEU A 48 11.36 12.01 -10.97
N LEU A 49 12.19 11.37 -10.14
CA LEU A 49 13.07 12.06 -9.18
C LEU A 49 14.06 12.99 -9.85
N LYS A 50 14.59 12.64 -11.02
CA LYS A 50 15.48 13.53 -11.79
C LYS A 50 14.78 14.80 -12.25
N ARG A 51 13.47 14.73 -12.53
CA ARG A 51 12.65 15.85 -13.01
C ARG A 51 12.05 16.68 -11.88
N HIS A 52 11.82 16.06 -10.74
CA HIS A 52 11.18 16.65 -9.57
C HIS A 52 12.09 16.46 -8.35
N PRO A 53 13.17 17.26 -8.24
CA PRO A 53 14.03 17.18 -7.07
C PRO A 53 13.24 17.53 -5.81
N TYR A 54 13.71 16.97 -4.69
CA TYR A 54 13.20 17.22 -3.34
C TYR A 54 12.33 18.49 -3.22
N PRO A 55 11.20 18.47 -2.50
CA PRO A 55 10.90 17.47 -1.46
C PRO A 55 9.98 16.30 -1.93
N TYR A 56 9.69 16.20 -3.21
CA TYR A 56 8.70 15.24 -3.69
C TYR A 56 9.36 14.02 -4.31
N LEU A 57 9.04 12.85 -3.76
CA LEU A 57 9.48 11.55 -4.29
C LEU A 57 8.82 11.25 -5.64
N ILE A 58 7.55 11.62 -5.76
CA ILE A 58 6.78 11.56 -7.00
C ILE A 58 6.13 12.91 -7.28
N PRO A 59 5.76 13.22 -8.53
CA PRO A 59 4.99 14.43 -8.83
C PRO A 59 3.74 14.52 -7.96
N ILE A 60 3.42 15.74 -7.53
CA ILE A 60 2.16 15.97 -6.82
C ILE A 60 1.01 15.60 -7.76
N PRO A 61 0.10 14.69 -7.36
CA PRO A 61 -1.03 14.33 -8.19
C PRO A 61 -1.94 15.53 -8.41
N GLU A 62 -2.57 15.58 -9.58
CA GLU A 62 -3.60 16.57 -9.85
C GLU A 62 -4.76 16.41 -8.85
N PRO A 63 -5.24 17.52 -8.23
CA PRO A 63 -6.30 17.44 -7.24
C PRO A 63 -7.61 16.96 -7.85
N ARG A 64 -7.93 15.69 -7.66
CA ARG A 64 -9.18 15.07 -8.13
C ARG A 64 -9.87 14.35 -6.99
N PRO A 65 -11.21 14.46 -6.88
CA PRO A 65 -11.96 13.64 -5.93
C PRO A 65 -11.78 12.16 -6.23
N THR A 66 -11.70 11.37 -5.18
CA THR A 66 -11.62 9.91 -5.24
C THR A 66 -12.68 9.26 -4.34
N GLU A 67 -12.92 7.98 -4.52
CA GLU A 67 -13.90 7.23 -3.72
C GLU A 67 -13.52 7.17 -2.22
N VAL A 68 -12.21 7.24 -1.93
CA VAL A 68 -11.69 7.21 -0.55
C VAL A 68 -11.63 8.59 0.09
N ASP A 69 -11.96 9.67 -0.63
CA ASP A 69 -11.91 11.01 -0.04
C ASP A 69 -12.86 11.09 1.16
N GLY A 70 -12.34 11.53 2.28
CA GLY A 70 -13.09 11.65 3.51
C GLY A 70 -12.21 11.95 4.71
N THR A 71 -12.87 12.19 5.84
CA THR A 71 -12.23 12.20 7.15
C THR A 71 -12.66 10.95 7.88
N TYR A 72 -11.71 10.30 8.51
CA TYR A 72 -11.88 9.04 9.21
C TYR A 72 -11.22 9.14 10.59
N THR A 73 -11.72 8.37 11.52
CA THR A 73 -11.19 8.28 12.88
C THR A 73 -11.05 6.82 13.30
N LYS A 74 -10.19 6.58 14.27
CA LYS A 74 -10.13 5.32 15.01
C LYS A 74 -9.62 5.58 16.42
N ILE A 75 -10.01 4.73 17.35
CA ILE A 75 -9.52 4.75 18.73
C ILE A 75 -8.69 3.49 18.92
N VAL A 76 -7.44 3.67 19.28
CA VAL A 76 -6.53 2.57 19.56
C VAL A 76 -6.41 2.44 21.08
N VAL A 77 -6.72 1.26 21.59
CA VAL A 77 -6.46 0.95 23.00
C VAL A 77 -4.98 0.58 23.14
N SER A 78 -4.23 1.41 23.84
CA SER A 78 -2.80 1.11 24.07
C SER A 78 -2.68 0.00 25.11
N PRO A 79 -1.88 -1.02 24.80
CA PRO A 79 -1.48 -2.01 25.82
C PRO A 79 -0.38 -1.48 26.74
N VAL A 80 0.19 -0.33 26.44
CA VAL A 80 1.33 0.25 27.15
C VAL A 80 0.87 1.37 28.08
N GLU A 81 1.53 1.46 29.23
CA GLU A 81 1.32 2.53 30.20
C GLU A 81 1.61 3.91 29.57
N ARG A 82 0.93 4.95 30.06
CA ARG A 82 1.12 6.32 29.56
C ARG A 82 2.55 6.78 29.79
N VAL A 83 3.14 7.36 28.75
CA VAL A 83 4.45 7.99 28.83
C VAL A 83 4.31 9.37 29.46
N HIS A 84 5.08 9.62 30.50
CA HIS A 84 5.15 10.95 31.12
C HIS A 84 5.90 11.92 30.22
N CYS A 85 5.26 13.04 29.89
CA CYS A 85 5.84 14.06 29.03
C CYS A 85 6.07 15.35 29.83
N LEU A 86 7.31 15.82 29.87
CA LEU A 86 7.69 17.03 30.63
C LEU A 86 7.10 18.33 30.06
N ARG A 87 6.70 18.35 28.77
CA ARG A 87 6.25 19.56 28.05
C ARG A 87 4.95 19.36 27.28
N CYS A 88 4.34 18.19 27.36
CA CYS A 88 3.06 17.84 26.73
C CYS A 88 2.24 17.02 27.72
N PRO A 89 0.94 16.81 27.54
CA PRO A 89 0.16 15.89 28.32
C PRO A 89 0.72 14.46 28.25
N ASP A 90 0.60 13.70 29.34
CA ASP A 90 0.94 12.29 29.34
C ASP A 90 0.11 11.57 28.27
N TYR A 91 0.76 10.77 27.45
CA TYR A 91 0.10 10.11 26.31
C TYR A 91 0.51 8.63 26.19
N ALA A 92 -0.34 7.87 25.56
CA ALA A 92 -0.06 6.50 25.16
C ALA A 92 0.52 6.54 23.74
N PRO A 93 1.79 6.16 23.51
CA PRO A 93 2.47 6.35 22.22
C PRO A 93 1.73 5.73 21.03
N GLU A 94 1.05 4.63 21.24
CA GLU A 94 0.33 3.89 20.20
C GLU A 94 -1.21 3.93 20.41
N GLY A 95 -1.68 4.48 21.53
CA GLY A 95 -3.09 4.53 21.90
C GLY A 95 -3.73 5.88 21.63
N GLY A 96 -5.03 5.95 21.85
CA GLY A 96 -5.80 7.18 21.73
C GLY A 96 -6.45 7.39 20.37
N VAL A 97 -6.85 8.63 20.13
CA VAL A 97 -7.60 9.01 18.95
C VAL A 97 -6.67 9.34 17.78
N TRP A 98 -6.89 8.65 16.69
CA TRP A 98 -6.21 8.90 15.42
C TRP A 98 -7.19 9.42 14.37
N LYS A 99 -6.77 10.40 13.60
CA LYS A 99 -7.54 10.98 12.49
C LYS A 99 -6.79 10.75 11.17
N LEU A 100 -7.52 10.33 10.13
CA LEU A 100 -7.03 10.21 8.76
C LEU A 100 -7.91 11.07 7.86
N SER A 101 -7.30 11.99 7.15
CA SER A 101 -7.98 12.78 6.11
C SER A 101 -7.39 12.44 4.76
N LEU A 102 -8.25 12.05 3.83
CA LEU A 102 -7.94 11.86 2.42
C LEU A 102 -8.75 12.89 1.63
N ASN A 103 -8.07 13.78 0.93
CA ASN A 103 -8.75 14.85 0.20
C ASN A 103 -7.99 15.22 -1.08
N LYS A 104 -8.57 14.86 -2.21
CA LYS A 104 -8.09 15.23 -3.55
C LYS A 104 -6.58 15.04 -3.73
N GLY A 105 -6.08 13.85 -3.41
CA GLY A 105 -4.68 13.49 -3.58
C GLY A 105 -3.76 13.89 -2.41
N VAL A 106 -4.27 14.50 -1.34
CA VAL A 106 -3.51 14.83 -0.13
C VAL A 106 -4.02 13.99 1.04
N PHE A 107 -3.12 13.27 1.71
CA PHE A 107 -3.43 12.60 2.96
C PHE A 107 -2.88 13.38 4.16
N ARG A 108 -3.56 13.25 5.30
CA ARG A 108 -3.09 13.70 6.61
C ARG A 108 -3.41 12.64 7.64
N ILE A 109 -2.42 12.29 8.44
CA ILE A 109 -2.58 11.44 9.61
C ILE A 109 -2.28 12.31 10.83
N PHE A 110 -3.11 12.23 11.83
CA PHE A 110 -2.96 13.01 13.05
C PHE A 110 -3.27 12.17 14.28
N HIS A 111 -2.38 12.23 15.28
CA HIS A 111 -2.58 11.63 16.59
C HIS A 111 -2.93 12.73 17.60
N VAL A 112 -4.13 12.65 18.15
CA VAL A 112 -4.70 13.76 18.95
C VAL A 112 -3.90 14.03 20.21
N GLU A 113 -3.53 12.96 20.96
CA GLU A 113 -2.87 13.14 22.25
C GLU A 113 -1.45 13.67 22.14
N SER A 114 -0.65 13.17 21.19
CA SER A 114 0.75 13.61 21.05
C SER A 114 0.91 14.83 20.15
N GLY A 115 -0.12 15.18 19.37
CA GLY A 115 -0.02 16.19 18.34
C GLY A 115 0.83 15.77 17.13
N TRP A 116 1.25 14.49 17.06
CA TRP A 116 2.00 14.00 15.92
C TRP A 116 1.17 14.02 14.66
N LYS A 117 1.80 14.40 13.56
CA LYS A 117 1.14 14.49 12.26
C LYS A 117 2.07 14.07 11.13
N SER A 118 1.48 13.48 10.13
CA SER A 118 2.08 13.23 8.83
C SER A 118 1.19 13.78 7.74
N ILE A 119 1.80 14.28 6.68
CA ILE A 119 1.11 14.81 5.51
C ILE A 119 1.89 14.41 4.28
N GLY A 120 1.19 14.02 3.24
CA GLY A 120 1.79 13.66 1.96
C GLY A 120 0.74 13.60 0.88
N THR A 121 1.07 12.93 -0.21
CA THR A 121 0.18 12.74 -1.34
C THR A 121 -0.28 11.30 -1.44
N PHE A 122 -1.49 11.10 -2.01
CA PHE A 122 -1.97 9.77 -2.30
C PHE A 122 -2.51 9.67 -3.73
N ILE A 123 -2.45 8.47 -4.28
CA ILE A 123 -3.02 8.12 -5.58
C ILE A 123 -3.88 6.88 -5.39
N VAL A 124 -5.07 6.89 -5.99
CA VAL A 124 -5.98 5.74 -6.04
C VAL A 124 -6.01 5.18 -7.45
N SER A 125 -5.89 3.86 -7.56
CA SER A 125 -6.02 3.13 -8.83
C SER A 125 -6.71 1.80 -8.58
N GLY A 126 -7.98 1.69 -8.91
CA GLY A 126 -8.81 0.55 -8.55
C GLY A 126 -8.83 0.32 -7.04
N ASP A 127 -8.50 -0.88 -6.59
CA ASP A 127 -8.42 -1.25 -5.18
C ASP A 127 -7.08 -0.87 -4.51
N ARG A 128 -6.24 -0.08 -5.19
CA ARG A 128 -4.91 0.30 -4.71
C ARG A 128 -4.88 1.75 -4.25
N LEU A 129 -4.25 1.95 -3.09
CA LEU A 129 -3.93 3.25 -2.51
C LEU A 129 -2.43 3.35 -2.35
N LEU A 130 -1.81 4.33 -3.00
CA LEU A 130 -0.39 4.63 -2.88
C LEU A 130 -0.23 5.90 -2.06
N LEU A 131 0.61 5.86 -1.02
CA LEU A 131 1.00 7.01 -0.21
C LEU A 131 2.44 7.39 -0.51
N ALA A 132 2.69 8.68 -0.77
CA ALA A 132 4.02 9.18 -1.08
C ALA A 132 4.22 10.62 -0.58
N ASN A 133 5.44 11.15 -0.78
CA ASN A 133 5.78 12.53 -0.45
C ASN A 133 5.53 12.88 1.04
N ASP A 134 5.70 11.90 1.92
CA ASP A 134 5.60 12.07 3.37
C ASP A 134 6.97 12.51 3.92
N PRO A 135 7.09 13.70 4.55
CA PRO A 135 8.37 14.15 5.12
C PRO A 135 8.94 13.24 6.21
N ASN A 136 8.08 12.43 6.86
CA ASN A 136 8.53 11.43 7.82
C ASN A 136 9.06 10.15 7.14
N CYS A 137 8.90 10.05 5.82
CA CYS A 137 9.25 8.88 5.00
C CYS A 137 9.74 9.31 3.62
N VAL A 138 10.78 10.12 3.61
CA VAL A 138 11.32 10.76 2.39
C VAL A 138 11.66 9.79 1.27
N ASP A 139 12.08 8.57 1.61
CA ASP A 139 12.48 7.54 0.65
C ASP A 139 11.43 6.42 0.51
N GLY A 140 10.28 6.55 1.18
CA GLY A 140 9.29 5.49 1.30
C GLY A 140 7.97 5.79 0.59
N VAL A 141 7.57 4.87 -0.28
CA VAL A 141 6.22 4.81 -0.84
C VAL A 141 5.47 3.69 -0.13
N GLY A 142 4.27 4.00 0.38
CA GLY A 142 3.37 2.98 0.93
C GLY A 142 2.37 2.53 -0.12
N LEU A 143 2.20 1.23 -0.29
CA LEU A 143 1.22 0.63 -1.17
C LEU A 143 0.27 -0.24 -0.37
N TYR A 144 -1.01 0.04 -0.52
CA TYR A 144 -2.09 -0.63 0.20
C TYR A 144 -3.18 -1.11 -0.74
N ARG A 145 -3.90 -2.16 -0.34
CA ARG A 145 -5.25 -2.43 -0.83
C ARG A 145 -6.23 -1.71 0.07
N TRP A 146 -7.31 -1.17 -0.49
CA TRP A 146 -8.34 -0.51 0.28
C TRP A 146 -9.73 -1.07 -0.04
N GLN A 147 -10.59 -0.99 0.96
CA GLN A 147 -12.02 -1.28 0.84
C GLN A 147 -12.79 -0.27 1.70
N LEU A 148 -13.90 0.23 1.18
CA LEU A 148 -14.79 1.15 1.90
C LEU A 148 -16.19 0.53 1.95
N GLU A 149 -16.55 0.02 3.11
CA GLU A 149 -17.84 -0.64 3.32
C GLU A 149 -18.52 -0.10 4.57
N LYS A 150 -19.81 0.23 4.45
CA LYS A 150 -20.64 0.68 5.57
C LYS A 150 -20.01 1.80 6.40
N GLY A 151 -19.30 2.72 5.75
CA GLY A 151 -18.63 3.82 6.43
C GLY A 151 -17.32 3.43 7.13
N GLN A 152 -16.77 2.26 6.86
CA GLN A 152 -15.48 1.82 7.36
C GLN A 152 -14.49 1.69 6.21
N LEU A 153 -13.36 2.39 6.32
CA LEU A 153 -12.22 2.23 5.43
C LEU A 153 -11.27 1.20 6.02
N VAL A 154 -11.10 0.10 5.33
CA VAL A 154 -10.16 -0.97 5.67
C VAL A 154 -8.95 -0.86 4.74
N LEU A 155 -7.77 -0.87 5.32
CA LEU A 155 -6.50 -0.86 4.59
C LEU A 155 -5.75 -2.16 4.87
N GLU A 156 -5.18 -2.74 3.82
CA GLU A 156 -4.30 -3.90 3.88
C GLU A 156 -2.96 -3.53 3.27
N THR A 157 -1.86 -3.73 4.00
CA THR A 157 -0.52 -3.42 3.51
C THR A 157 -0.11 -4.38 2.42
N ILE A 158 0.32 -3.85 1.28
CA ILE A 158 1.04 -4.60 0.25
C ILE A 158 2.54 -4.42 0.47
N ASP A 159 2.97 -3.17 0.56
CA ASP A 159 4.35 -2.79 0.89
C ASP A 159 4.37 -1.38 1.48
N ASP A 160 4.99 -1.21 2.63
CA ASP A 160 5.28 0.10 3.21
C ASP A 160 6.46 0.01 4.18
N PRO A 161 7.65 0.43 3.76
CA PRO A 161 8.84 0.41 4.59
C PRO A 161 8.91 1.57 5.59
N CYS A 162 8.00 2.54 5.51
CA CYS A 162 8.02 3.79 6.29
C CYS A 162 8.13 3.54 7.78
N ALA A 163 9.09 4.23 8.41
CA ALA A 163 9.33 4.20 9.85
C ALA A 163 9.42 2.75 10.38
N ILE A 164 10.16 1.89 9.67
CA ILE A 164 10.29 0.47 10.04
C ILE A 164 8.90 -0.21 10.13
N LYS A 165 8.03 0.06 9.14
CA LYS A 165 6.65 -0.43 9.04
C LYS A 165 5.67 0.12 10.09
N LEU A 166 6.03 1.10 10.90
CA LEU A 166 5.11 1.67 11.90
C LEU A 166 3.92 2.37 11.23
N ARG A 167 4.12 3.03 10.08
CA ARG A 167 3.00 3.60 9.32
C ARG A 167 2.04 2.51 8.83
N ALA A 168 2.56 1.42 8.28
CA ALA A 168 1.76 0.28 7.86
C ALA A 168 0.96 -0.30 9.03
N MET A 169 1.61 -0.58 10.14
CA MET A 169 0.95 -1.09 11.34
C MET A 169 -0.15 -0.15 11.82
N ASN A 170 0.14 1.15 11.92
CA ASN A 170 -0.87 2.12 12.33
C ASN A 170 -2.06 2.12 11.36
N LEU A 171 -1.83 2.17 10.05
CA LEU A 171 -2.90 2.29 9.07
C LEU A 171 -3.79 1.04 8.98
N THR A 172 -3.26 -0.16 9.26
CA THR A 172 -3.94 -1.43 9.00
C THR A 172 -4.40 -2.20 10.24
N GLN A 173 -3.98 -1.81 11.44
CA GLN A 173 -4.30 -2.57 12.68
C GLN A 173 -5.80 -2.67 12.97
N GLN A 174 -6.60 -1.72 12.50
CA GLN A 174 -8.06 -1.73 12.63
C GLN A 174 -8.71 -0.82 11.59
N PRO A 175 -10.01 -1.03 11.27
CA PRO A 175 -10.75 -0.18 10.35
C PRO A 175 -10.81 1.28 10.81
N TRP A 176 -10.84 2.19 9.86
CA TRP A 176 -11.06 3.61 10.05
C TRP A 176 -12.54 3.94 9.87
N ILE A 177 -13.16 4.57 10.85
CA ILE A 177 -14.58 4.91 10.84
C ILE A 177 -14.76 6.27 10.16
N SER A 178 -15.62 6.33 9.16
CA SER A 178 -15.91 7.57 8.43
C SER A 178 -16.60 8.60 9.32
N CYS A 179 -16.16 9.85 9.22
CA CYS A 179 -16.81 11.01 9.82
C CYS A 179 -17.94 11.57 8.96
N ARG A 180 -18.34 10.90 7.89
CA ARG A 180 -19.50 11.27 7.10
C ARG A 180 -20.75 10.62 7.65
N PRO A 181 -21.89 11.34 7.63
CA PRO A 181 -23.18 10.74 7.95
C PRO A 181 -23.46 9.50 7.10
N PRO A 182 -24.11 8.47 7.66
CA PRO A 182 -24.33 7.21 6.95
C PRO A 182 -25.30 7.33 5.75
N ASN A 183 -26.13 8.36 5.73
CA ASN A 183 -27.08 8.64 4.66
C ASN A 183 -27.48 10.13 4.64
N ILE A 184 -28.24 10.53 3.63
CA ILE A 184 -28.69 11.90 3.44
C ILE A 184 -29.60 12.36 4.58
N GLU A 185 -30.48 11.50 5.10
CA GLU A 185 -31.38 11.82 6.18
C GLU A 185 -30.61 12.18 7.46
N ALA A 186 -29.62 11.35 7.83
CA ALA A 186 -28.73 11.63 8.95
C ALA A 186 -27.94 12.93 8.76
N ALA A 187 -27.54 13.24 7.53
CA ALA A 187 -26.82 14.46 7.19
C ALA A 187 -27.68 15.72 7.36
N VAL A 188 -28.97 15.63 7.00
CA VAL A 188 -29.91 16.78 7.06
C VAL A 188 -30.46 16.98 8.46
N THR A 189 -30.74 15.89 9.16
CA THR A 189 -31.36 15.95 10.49
C THR A 189 -30.35 16.05 11.63
N GLU A 190 -29.08 15.82 11.34
CA GLU A 190 -27.99 15.67 12.31
C GLU A 190 -28.26 14.59 13.39
N HIS A 191 -29.24 13.72 13.16
CA HIS A 191 -29.59 12.61 14.03
C HIS A 191 -28.78 11.37 13.81
N TRP A 192 -27.46 11.47 13.99
CA TRP A 192 -26.57 10.33 13.98
C TRP A 192 -25.47 10.50 15.03
N LEU A 193 -25.05 9.36 15.58
CA LEU A 193 -23.97 9.38 16.55
C LEU A 193 -22.63 9.56 15.80
N LYS A 194 -22.09 10.78 15.90
CA LYS A 194 -20.79 11.09 15.32
C LYS A 194 -19.72 10.28 16.04
N PRO A 195 -18.85 9.56 15.33
CA PRO A 195 -17.74 8.84 15.95
C PRO A 195 -16.80 9.78 16.71
N GLU A 196 -16.22 9.29 17.79
CA GLU A 196 -15.23 10.04 18.56
C GLU A 196 -14.04 10.42 17.65
N GLY A 197 -13.59 11.67 17.77
CA GLY A 197 -12.55 12.22 16.91
C GLY A 197 -13.04 12.82 15.59
N CYS A 198 -14.33 12.83 15.31
CA CYS A 198 -14.95 13.40 14.11
C CYS A 198 -15.47 14.83 14.29
N ASP A 199 -14.81 15.65 15.01
CA ASP A 199 -15.12 17.08 15.26
C ASP A 199 -14.55 18.01 14.20
#